data_e814247d76c7162f7b8fd2844a1ce441
#
_entry.id   e814247d76c7162f7b8fd2844a1ce441
#
_cell.length_a   1.000
_cell.length_b   1.000
_cell.length_c   1.000
_cell.angle_alpha   90.00
_cell.angle_beta   90.00
_cell.angle_gamma   90.00
#
_symmetry.space_group_name_H-M   'P 1'
#
loop_
_entity.id
_entity.type
_entity.pdbx_description
1 polymer ?
#
loop_
_entity_poly.entity_id
_entity_poly.type
_entity_poly.pdbx_seq_one_letter_code
_entity_poly.pdbx_strand_id
1 'polypeptide(L)'
;FYRKDERGFEKKINDAVFPGLQGGPHDHQIAAIATQLREVATPEFKEYCKQIKANAKALAKALMDKGYTVCTDGTDNHLILWDVRPLGLTGSKIEKVCDLINISLNKNTVHGDRSAQSPGGVRIGTPALTTRGLKEADFEKVAGFLDRAVKIALDVQKVSGKKLKDYQVALKSNKDIPILAHEVAEFATSFPMPGFDTETMKYKDL
;
A
#
# COMPACT_ATOMS: atom_id res chain seq x y z
N PHE A 1 21.51 14.45 -9.69
CA PHE A 1 22.85 14.36 -10.32
C PHE A 1 22.89 15.28 -11.53
N TYR A 2 24.02 15.96 -11.76
CA TYR A 2 24.24 16.83 -12.90
C TYR A 2 25.67 16.65 -13.45
N ARG A 3 25.83 16.96 -14.71
CA ARG A 3 27.15 17.01 -15.34
C ARG A 3 27.72 18.43 -15.17
N LYS A 4 28.95 18.54 -14.67
CA LYS A 4 29.65 19.82 -14.61
C LYS A 4 30.07 20.22 -16.01
N ASP A 5 29.46 21.25 -16.54
CA ASP A 5 29.71 21.78 -17.88
C ASP A 5 29.40 23.29 -17.95
N GLU A 6 29.48 23.84 -19.14
CA GLU A 6 29.30 25.29 -19.44
C GLU A 6 27.87 25.80 -19.13
N ARG A 7 26.88 24.92 -18.93
CA ARG A 7 25.47 25.28 -18.64
C ARG A 7 25.27 25.86 -17.26
N GLY A 8 26.27 25.74 -16.38
CA GLY A 8 26.30 26.31 -15.02
C GLY A 8 25.24 25.72 -14.10
N PHE A 9 24.93 24.45 -14.24
CA PHE A 9 23.90 23.76 -13.43
C PHE A 9 24.23 23.79 -11.94
N GLU A 10 25.51 23.71 -11.57
CA GLU A 10 25.91 23.77 -10.16
C GLU A 10 25.36 25.04 -9.49
N LYS A 11 25.66 26.21 -10.09
CA LYS A 11 25.19 27.48 -9.56
C LYS A 11 23.66 27.56 -9.55
N LYS A 12 23.00 27.19 -10.66
CA LYS A 12 21.53 27.24 -10.77
C LYS A 12 20.84 26.37 -9.74
N ILE A 13 21.36 25.16 -9.48
CA ILE A 13 20.80 24.23 -8.49
C ILE A 13 21.03 24.79 -7.09
N ASN A 14 22.23 25.27 -6.78
CA ASN A 14 22.53 25.84 -5.48
C ASN A 14 21.67 27.08 -5.18
N ASP A 15 21.54 28.00 -6.15
CA ASP A 15 20.71 29.21 -5.99
C ASP A 15 19.21 28.85 -5.84
N ALA A 16 18.75 27.80 -6.52
CA ALA A 16 17.39 27.33 -6.38
C ALA A 16 17.12 26.70 -5.02
N VAL A 17 18.08 25.95 -4.47
CA VAL A 17 17.97 25.38 -3.13
C VAL A 17 18.06 26.49 -2.07
N PHE A 18 19.10 27.31 -2.12
CA PHE A 18 19.28 28.41 -1.18
C PHE A 18 19.76 29.66 -1.94
N PRO A 19 19.06 30.82 -1.83
CA PRO A 19 17.91 31.06 -0.94
C PRO A 19 16.53 30.76 -1.58
N GLY A 20 16.47 30.14 -2.75
CA GLY A 20 15.23 30.04 -3.52
C GLY A 20 14.12 29.22 -2.85
N LEU A 21 14.43 28.04 -2.33
CA LEU A 21 13.46 27.11 -1.74
C LEU A 21 13.64 26.91 -0.23
N GLN A 22 14.86 27.05 0.29
CA GLN A 22 15.21 26.76 1.67
C GLN A 22 15.93 27.94 2.34
N GLY A 23 15.95 27.96 3.68
CA GLY A 23 16.64 28.90 4.53
C GLY A 23 17.62 28.20 5.46
N GLY A 24 17.60 28.56 6.76
CA GLY A 24 18.47 27.97 7.77
C GLY A 24 18.13 26.50 8.06
N PRO A 25 19.05 25.78 8.74
CA PRO A 25 18.85 24.41 9.16
C PRO A 25 17.62 24.24 10.06
N HIS A 26 16.93 23.12 9.90
CA HIS A 26 15.81 22.72 10.76
C HIS A 26 16.31 21.68 11.77
N ASP A 27 16.77 22.11 12.93
CA ASP A 27 17.45 21.27 13.92
C ASP A 27 16.57 20.12 14.43
N HIS A 28 15.24 20.33 14.52
CA HIS A 28 14.30 19.26 14.88
C HIS A 28 14.27 18.13 13.86
N GLN A 29 14.35 18.43 12.55
CA GLN A 29 14.44 17.41 11.50
C GLN A 29 15.79 16.69 11.53
N ILE A 30 16.87 17.43 11.77
CA ILE A 30 18.23 16.86 11.91
C ILE A 30 18.27 15.89 13.09
N ALA A 31 17.72 16.28 14.24
CA ALA A 31 17.62 15.43 15.41
C ALA A 31 16.77 14.18 15.16
N ALA A 32 15.64 14.32 14.45
CA ALA A 32 14.80 13.19 14.07
C ALA A 32 15.55 12.19 13.15
N ILE A 33 16.31 12.69 12.18
CA ILE A 33 17.15 11.85 11.32
C ILE A 33 18.21 11.10 12.14
N ALA A 34 18.90 11.80 13.05
CA ALA A 34 19.92 11.19 13.90
C ALA A 34 19.33 10.08 14.79
N THR A 35 18.14 10.29 15.35
CA THR A 35 17.42 9.29 16.14
C THR A 35 17.06 8.07 15.29
N GLN A 36 16.49 8.29 14.11
CA GLN A 36 16.11 7.20 13.21
C GLN A 36 17.32 6.40 12.73
N LEU A 37 18.45 7.04 12.45
CA LEU A 37 19.68 6.35 12.07
C LEU A 37 20.22 5.45 13.19
N ARG A 38 20.06 5.85 14.47
CA ARG A 38 20.41 4.98 15.60
C ARG A 38 19.48 3.76 15.68
N GLU A 39 18.17 3.93 15.49
CA GLU A 39 17.22 2.81 15.44
C GLU A 39 17.56 1.83 14.32
N VAL A 40 17.82 2.33 13.12
CA VAL A 40 18.17 1.50 11.95
C VAL A 40 19.43 0.67 12.18
N ALA A 41 20.36 1.14 13.01
CA ALA A 41 21.58 0.42 13.32
C ALA A 41 21.40 -0.73 14.34
N THR A 42 20.20 -0.90 14.92
CA THR A 42 19.95 -1.91 15.93
C THR A 42 19.70 -3.31 15.33
N PRO A 43 20.00 -4.39 16.08
CA PRO A 43 19.61 -5.75 15.70
C PRO A 43 18.10 -5.91 15.51
N GLU A 44 17.30 -5.27 16.36
CA GLU A 44 15.83 -5.32 16.33
C GLU A 44 15.28 -4.78 15.02
N PHE A 45 15.82 -3.68 14.52
CA PHE A 45 15.42 -3.14 13.22
C PHE A 45 15.78 -4.09 12.06
N LYS A 46 16.90 -4.79 12.18
CA LYS A 46 17.30 -5.81 11.19
C LYS A 46 16.31 -6.98 11.17
N GLU A 47 15.87 -7.46 12.33
CA GLU A 47 14.84 -8.52 12.42
C GLU A 47 13.48 -8.03 11.90
N TYR A 48 13.10 -6.79 12.21
CA TYR A 48 11.91 -6.16 11.64
C TYR A 48 11.95 -6.15 10.10
N CYS A 49 13.07 -5.76 9.49
CA CYS A 49 13.24 -5.77 8.03
C CYS A 49 13.15 -7.19 7.44
N LYS A 50 13.66 -8.20 8.12
CA LYS A 50 13.50 -9.62 7.71
C LYS A 50 12.03 -10.03 7.74
N GLN A 51 11.31 -9.68 8.80
CA GLN A 51 9.89 -9.99 8.93
C GLN A 51 9.05 -9.30 7.85
N ILE A 52 9.34 -8.04 7.53
CA ILE A 52 8.68 -7.34 6.40
C ILE A 52 8.79 -8.15 5.11
N LYS A 53 9.99 -8.63 4.80
CA LYS A 53 10.24 -9.41 3.59
C LYS A 53 9.58 -10.80 3.63
N ALA A 54 9.57 -11.46 4.77
CA ALA A 54 8.88 -12.72 4.96
C ALA A 54 7.37 -12.56 4.74
N ASN A 55 6.77 -11.53 5.33
CA ASN A 55 5.37 -11.19 5.15
C ASN A 55 5.01 -10.87 3.70
N ALA A 56 5.89 -10.11 3.00
CA ALA A 56 5.68 -9.80 1.59
C ALA A 56 5.71 -11.08 0.72
N LYS A 57 6.64 -11.98 0.97
CA LYS A 57 6.71 -13.28 0.28
C LYS A 57 5.48 -14.14 0.56
N ALA A 58 5.02 -14.19 1.80
CA ALA A 58 3.81 -14.94 2.19
C ALA A 58 2.57 -14.40 1.48
N LEU A 59 2.38 -13.07 1.48
CA LEU A 59 1.27 -12.43 0.78
C LEU A 59 1.32 -12.68 -0.74
N ALA A 60 2.50 -12.50 -1.36
CA ALA A 60 2.68 -12.77 -2.79
C ALA A 60 2.35 -14.22 -3.13
N LYS A 61 2.88 -15.17 -2.36
CA LYS A 61 2.59 -16.59 -2.53
C LYS A 61 1.12 -16.89 -2.38
N ALA A 62 0.47 -16.39 -1.33
CA ALA A 62 -0.96 -16.61 -1.08
C ALA A 62 -1.86 -16.06 -2.20
N LEU A 63 -1.48 -14.94 -2.83
CA LEU A 63 -2.17 -14.41 -4.01
C LEU A 63 -1.94 -15.32 -5.24
N MET A 64 -0.71 -15.75 -5.48
CA MET A 64 -0.40 -16.65 -6.60
C MET A 64 -1.06 -18.02 -6.45
N ASP A 65 -1.11 -18.59 -5.25
CA ASP A 65 -1.81 -19.84 -4.95
C ASP A 65 -3.34 -19.75 -5.23
N LYS A 66 -3.90 -18.54 -5.20
CA LYS A 66 -5.29 -18.25 -5.60
C LYS A 66 -5.45 -18.00 -7.12
N GLY A 67 -4.37 -18.11 -7.88
CA GLY A 67 -4.36 -17.93 -9.33
C GLY A 67 -4.19 -16.49 -9.79
N TYR A 68 -3.77 -15.57 -8.92
CA TYR A 68 -3.52 -14.18 -9.27
C TYR A 68 -2.11 -13.97 -9.83
N THR A 69 -1.98 -13.00 -10.72
CA THR A 69 -0.70 -12.65 -11.36
C THR A 69 0.04 -11.58 -10.55
N VAL A 70 1.11 -11.98 -9.89
CA VAL A 70 2.04 -11.05 -9.24
C VAL A 70 3.18 -10.76 -10.22
N CYS A 71 3.50 -9.49 -10.45
CA CYS A 71 4.61 -9.11 -11.32
C CYS A 71 5.92 -9.71 -10.79
N THR A 72 6.76 -10.21 -11.68
CA THR A 72 8.03 -10.88 -11.36
C THR A 72 7.87 -12.19 -10.55
N ASP A 73 6.69 -12.80 -10.56
CA ASP A 73 6.37 -14.06 -9.87
C ASP A 73 6.76 -14.07 -8.39
N GLY A 74 6.60 -12.91 -7.73
CA GLY A 74 6.89 -12.76 -6.31
C GLY A 74 7.53 -11.42 -5.97
N THR A 75 8.29 -11.41 -4.84
CA THR A 75 8.99 -10.21 -4.38
C THR A 75 10.22 -10.55 -3.53
N ASP A 76 11.26 -9.71 -3.63
CA ASP A 76 12.45 -9.74 -2.78
C ASP A 76 12.54 -8.53 -1.83
N ASN A 77 11.53 -7.67 -1.83
CA ASN A 77 11.48 -6.47 -1.00
C ASN A 77 10.19 -6.42 -0.16
N HIS A 78 9.74 -5.24 0.23
CA HIS A 78 8.62 -4.98 1.12
C HIS A 78 7.28 -4.78 0.41
N LEU A 79 7.25 -4.79 -0.92
CA LEU A 79 6.05 -4.52 -1.69
C LEU A 79 5.78 -5.60 -2.74
N ILE A 80 4.53 -5.66 -3.15
CA ILE A 80 4.03 -6.54 -4.20
C ILE A 80 3.37 -5.65 -5.26
N LEU A 81 3.65 -5.94 -6.52
CA LEU A 81 2.92 -5.37 -7.64
C LEU A 81 2.03 -6.46 -8.25
N TRP A 82 0.72 -6.29 -8.07
CA TRP A 82 -0.29 -7.24 -8.50
C TRP A 82 -0.93 -6.77 -9.80
N ASP A 83 -0.80 -7.56 -10.87
CA ASP A 83 -1.43 -7.31 -12.17
C ASP A 83 -2.87 -7.84 -12.16
N VAL A 84 -3.85 -6.94 -12.27
CA VAL A 84 -5.27 -7.29 -12.27
C VAL A 84 -5.90 -7.31 -13.66
N ARG A 85 -5.11 -7.06 -14.72
CA ARG A 85 -5.59 -7.09 -16.12
C ARG A 85 -6.06 -8.46 -16.57
N PRO A 86 -5.43 -9.59 -16.18
CA PRO A 86 -5.93 -10.91 -16.52
C PRO A 86 -7.37 -11.17 -16.01
N LEU A 87 -7.79 -10.45 -14.96
CA LEU A 87 -9.16 -10.51 -14.43
C LEU A 87 -10.15 -9.63 -15.21
N GLY A 88 -9.68 -8.87 -16.19
CA GLY A 88 -10.50 -7.85 -16.89
C GLY A 88 -10.82 -6.64 -16.01
N LEU A 89 -10.07 -6.44 -14.94
CA LEU A 89 -10.20 -5.30 -14.01
C LEU A 89 -9.09 -4.26 -14.24
N THR A 90 -9.22 -3.12 -13.59
CA THR A 90 -8.19 -2.09 -13.51
C THR A 90 -7.78 -1.87 -12.05
N GLY A 91 -6.57 -1.39 -11.83
CA GLY A 91 -6.11 -1.02 -10.49
C GLY A 91 -7.03 -0.04 -9.79
N SER A 92 -7.61 0.91 -10.55
CA SER A 92 -8.59 1.87 -10.00
C SER A 92 -9.86 1.20 -9.46
N LYS A 93 -10.32 0.11 -10.06
CA LYS A 93 -11.51 -0.61 -9.58
C LYS A 93 -11.23 -1.36 -8.29
N ILE A 94 -10.08 -2.03 -8.22
CA ILE A 94 -9.65 -2.72 -6.99
C ILE A 94 -9.40 -1.72 -5.85
N GLU A 95 -8.71 -0.61 -6.13
CA GLU A 95 -8.52 0.48 -5.15
C GLU A 95 -9.85 0.94 -4.55
N LYS A 96 -10.88 1.15 -5.39
CA LYS A 96 -12.19 1.61 -4.90
C LYS A 96 -12.96 0.59 -4.06
N VAL A 97 -12.86 -0.69 -4.35
CA VAL A 97 -13.42 -1.72 -3.46
C VAL A 97 -12.67 -1.75 -2.15
N CYS A 98 -11.33 -1.75 -2.20
CA CYS A 98 -10.48 -1.81 -1.03
C CYS A 98 -10.68 -0.60 -0.10
N ASP A 99 -10.84 0.62 -0.66
CA ASP A 99 -11.21 1.83 0.11
C ASP A 99 -12.48 1.60 0.94
N LEU A 100 -13.51 0.93 0.36
CA LEU A 100 -14.79 0.71 1.03
C LEU A 100 -14.76 -0.40 2.08
N ILE A 101 -13.80 -1.29 2.02
CA ILE A 101 -13.61 -2.37 3.00
C ILE A 101 -12.45 -2.09 3.96
N ASN A 102 -12.01 -0.83 4.07
CA ASN A 102 -10.95 -0.38 4.99
C ASN A 102 -9.58 -1.03 4.73
N ILE A 103 -9.26 -1.40 3.49
CA ILE A 103 -7.94 -1.87 3.09
C ILE A 103 -7.25 -0.80 2.25
N SER A 104 -6.17 -0.23 2.77
CA SER A 104 -5.37 0.76 2.06
C SER A 104 -4.37 0.09 1.12
N LEU A 105 -4.54 0.34 -0.15
CA LEU A 105 -3.58 0.04 -1.21
C LEU A 105 -3.67 1.12 -2.29
N ASN A 106 -2.78 1.11 -3.26
CA ASN A 106 -2.90 2.06 -4.36
C ASN A 106 -2.83 1.39 -5.73
N LYS A 107 -3.59 1.93 -6.67
CA LYS A 107 -3.43 1.61 -8.09
C LYS A 107 -2.02 1.95 -8.54
N ASN A 108 -1.47 1.11 -9.41
CA ASN A 108 -0.12 1.28 -9.94
C ASN A 108 -0.04 0.73 -11.36
N THR A 109 0.75 1.40 -12.21
CA THR A 109 1.02 0.87 -13.53
C THR A 109 1.83 -0.41 -13.46
N VAL A 110 1.59 -1.30 -14.40
CA VAL A 110 2.36 -2.52 -14.64
C VAL A 110 2.98 -2.48 -16.02
N HIS A 111 3.99 -3.31 -16.25
CA HIS A 111 4.66 -3.36 -17.55
C HIS A 111 3.66 -3.59 -18.68
N GLY A 112 3.74 -2.78 -19.73
CA GLY A 112 2.82 -2.83 -20.87
C GLY A 112 1.55 -1.99 -20.73
N ASP A 113 1.35 -1.25 -19.63
CA ASP A 113 0.26 -0.28 -19.54
C ASP A 113 0.47 0.89 -20.50
N ARG A 114 -0.62 1.32 -21.15
CA ARG A 114 -0.61 2.43 -22.11
C ARG A 114 -0.80 3.79 -21.45
N SER A 115 -1.37 3.85 -20.25
CA SER A 115 -1.72 5.09 -19.56
C SER A 115 -1.61 4.95 -18.04
N ALA A 116 -0.93 5.90 -17.41
CA ALA A 116 -0.88 6.01 -15.96
C ALA A 116 -2.24 6.39 -15.32
N GLN A 117 -3.17 6.93 -16.10
CA GLN A 117 -4.52 7.29 -15.61
C GLN A 117 -5.42 6.07 -15.43
N SER A 118 -5.14 4.99 -16.16
CA SER A 118 -5.89 3.74 -16.08
C SER A 118 -4.94 2.56 -15.85
N PRO A 119 -4.30 2.50 -14.70
CA PRO A 119 -3.28 1.51 -14.40
C PRO A 119 -3.86 0.11 -14.27
N GLY A 120 -3.10 -0.86 -14.77
CA GLY A 120 -3.50 -2.27 -14.80
C GLY A 120 -3.19 -3.05 -13.53
N GLY A 121 -2.59 -2.43 -12.53
CA GLY A 121 -2.21 -3.12 -11.30
C GLY A 121 -2.50 -2.33 -10.04
N VAL A 122 -2.20 -2.97 -8.92
CA VAL A 122 -2.20 -2.39 -7.58
C VAL A 122 -0.89 -2.70 -6.87
N ARG A 123 -0.44 -1.78 -6.04
CA ARG A 123 0.75 -1.93 -5.22
C ARG A 123 0.36 -2.09 -3.76
N ILE A 124 0.92 -3.10 -3.12
CA ILE A 124 0.65 -3.46 -1.73
C ILE A 124 1.96 -3.54 -0.98
N GLY A 125 2.07 -2.86 0.15
CA GLY A 125 3.23 -2.90 1.03
C GLY A 125 2.94 -3.60 2.35
N THR A 126 3.94 -4.21 2.97
CA THR A 126 3.80 -4.95 4.22
C THR A 126 4.34 -4.26 5.47
N PRO A 127 5.13 -3.16 5.41
CA PRO A 127 5.74 -2.57 6.60
C PRO A 127 4.73 -2.14 7.67
N ALA A 128 3.67 -1.44 7.30
CA ALA A 128 2.70 -0.90 8.26
C ALA A 128 2.04 -1.99 9.11
N LEU A 129 1.60 -3.08 8.50
CA LEU A 129 1.01 -4.20 9.21
C LEU A 129 2.06 -5.00 9.99
N THR A 130 3.28 -5.13 9.47
CA THR A 130 4.39 -5.75 10.21
C THR A 130 4.73 -4.96 11.47
N THR A 131 4.69 -3.63 11.41
CA THR A 131 4.87 -2.77 12.60
C THR A 131 3.78 -3.02 13.65
N ARG A 132 2.58 -3.38 13.22
CA ARG A 132 1.48 -3.77 14.11
C ARG A 132 1.58 -5.22 14.63
N GLY A 133 2.60 -5.96 14.26
CA GLY A 133 2.87 -7.31 14.74
C GLY A 133 2.36 -8.44 13.87
N LEU A 134 1.76 -8.15 12.69
CA LEU A 134 1.29 -9.19 11.79
C LEU A 134 2.46 -10.04 11.28
N LYS A 135 2.20 -11.34 11.15
CA LYS A 135 3.12 -12.37 10.66
C LYS A 135 2.59 -13.02 9.38
N GLU A 136 3.32 -13.97 8.83
CA GLU A 136 3.03 -14.63 7.55
C GLU A 136 1.59 -15.19 7.48
N ALA A 137 1.13 -15.89 8.51
CA ALA A 137 -0.23 -16.45 8.57
C ALA A 137 -1.33 -15.37 8.56
N ASP A 138 -1.05 -14.20 9.12
CA ASP A 138 -1.96 -13.06 9.07
C ASP A 138 -2.05 -12.47 7.66
N PHE A 139 -0.93 -12.43 6.94
CA PHE A 139 -0.91 -12.00 5.54
C PHE A 139 -1.61 -12.99 4.59
N GLU A 140 -1.65 -14.27 4.93
CA GLU A 140 -2.51 -15.24 4.23
C GLU A 140 -4.00 -14.91 4.41
N LYS A 141 -4.42 -14.48 5.61
CA LYS A 141 -5.80 -13.97 5.84
C LYS A 141 -6.06 -12.69 5.06
N VAL A 142 -5.09 -11.76 5.01
CA VAL A 142 -5.18 -10.54 4.18
C VAL A 142 -5.38 -10.91 2.71
N ALA A 143 -4.65 -11.91 2.18
CA ALA A 143 -4.88 -12.42 0.83
C ALA A 143 -6.30 -12.97 0.64
N GLY A 144 -6.89 -13.55 1.67
CA GLY A 144 -8.30 -13.98 1.69
C GLY A 144 -9.28 -12.80 1.55
N PHE A 145 -9.05 -11.69 2.25
CA PHE A 145 -9.86 -10.48 2.11
C PHE A 145 -9.72 -9.86 0.71
N LEU A 146 -8.50 -9.82 0.18
CA LEU A 146 -8.26 -9.33 -1.18
C LEU A 146 -8.93 -10.20 -2.25
N ASP A 147 -8.95 -11.51 -2.09
CA ASP A 147 -9.67 -12.44 -2.96
C ASP A 147 -11.18 -12.16 -2.97
N ARG A 148 -11.77 -11.91 -1.81
CA ARG A 148 -13.18 -11.52 -1.69
C ARG A 148 -13.44 -10.15 -2.33
N ALA A 149 -12.54 -9.19 -2.16
CA ALA A 149 -12.62 -7.88 -2.80
C ALA A 149 -12.63 -7.99 -4.32
N VAL A 150 -11.80 -8.88 -4.89
CA VAL A 150 -11.81 -9.17 -6.35
C VAL A 150 -13.14 -9.78 -6.79
N LYS A 151 -13.69 -10.73 -6.05
CA LYS A 151 -15.00 -11.33 -6.37
C LYS A 151 -16.10 -10.29 -6.39
N ILE A 152 -16.16 -9.42 -5.38
CA ILE A 152 -17.08 -8.26 -5.36
C ILE A 152 -16.83 -7.35 -6.57
N ALA A 153 -15.58 -7.05 -6.89
CA ALA A 153 -15.24 -6.20 -8.02
C ALA A 153 -15.73 -6.77 -9.36
N LEU A 154 -15.57 -8.07 -9.56
CA LEU A 154 -16.03 -8.76 -10.76
C LEU A 154 -17.55 -8.77 -10.86
N ASP A 155 -18.27 -9.06 -9.78
CA ASP A 155 -19.73 -9.11 -9.76
C ASP A 155 -20.34 -7.73 -9.99
N VAL A 156 -19.81 -6.70 -9.36
CA VAL A 156 -20.23 -5.31 -9.61
C VAL A 156 -19.95 -4.92 -11.07
N GLN A 157 -18.80 -5.29 -11.63
CA GLN A 157 -18.47 -4.98 -13.02
C GLN A 157 -19.41 -5.65 -14.03
N LYS A 158 -19.90 -6.86 -13.75
CA LYS A 158 -20.89 -7.55 -14.61
C LYS A 158 -22.17 -6.72 -14.78
N VAL A 159 -22.58 -6.04 -13.72
CA VAL A 159 -23.82 -5.23 -13.71
C VAL A 159 -23.57 -3.81 -14.22
N SER A 160 -22.50 -3.17 -13.76
CA SER A 160 -22.20 -1.75 -14.06
C SER A 160 -21.48 -1.53 -15.39
N GLY A 161 -20.89 -2.58 -15.95
CA GLY A 161 -20.01 -2.48 -17.10
C GLY A 161 -18.61 -1.95 -16.77
N LYS A 162 -17.89 -1.52 -17.81
CA LYS A 162 -16.45 -1.20 -17.68
C LYS A 162 -16.16 0.23 -17.21
N LYS A 163 -17.11 1.18 -17.28
CA LYS A 163 -16.89 2.57 -16.91
C LYS A 163 -16.74 2.73 -15.41
N LEU A 164 -15.66 3.40 -14.96
CA LEU A 164 -15.35 3.57 -13.54
C LEU A 164 -16.46 4.34 -12.78
N LYS A 165 -17.07 5.35 -13.41
CA LYS A 165 -18.16 6.15 -12.81
C LYS A 165 -19.36 5.28 -12.45
N ASP A 166 -19.82 4.46 -13.40
CA ASP A 166 -20.98 3.58 -13.20
C ASP A 166 -20.66 2.47 -12.18
N TYR A 167 -19.44 1.96 -12.23
CA TYR A 167 -18.92 0.99 -11.27
C TYR A 167 -18.92 1.54 -9.83
N GLN A 168 -18.45 2.78 -9.62
CA GLN A 168 -18.47 3.41 -8.29
C GLN A 168 -19.89 3.62 -7.73
N VAL A 169 -20.86 3.90 -8.60
CA VAL A 169 -22.27 4.00 -8.17
C VAL A 169 -22.78 2.63 -7.74
N ALA A 170 -22.52 1.57 -8.55
CA ALA A 170 -22.98 0.23 -8.24
C ALA A 170 -22.33 -0.36 -6.99
N LEU A 171 -21.07 -0.01 -6.68
CA LEU A 171 -20.40 -0.43 -5.44
C LEU A 171 -21.17 -0.03 -4.18
N LYS A 172 -21.75 1.17 -4.15
CA LYS A 172 -22.46 1.69 -2.97
C LYS A 172 -23.68 0.88 -2.56
N SER A 173 -24.26 0.12 -3.50
CA SER A 173 -25.42 -0.73 -3.26
C SER A 173 -25.07 -2.22 -3.05
N ASN A 174 -23.79 -2.58 -3.11
CA ASN A 174 -23.36 -3.96 -2.91
C ASN A 174 -23.45 -4.35 -1.43
N LYS A 175 -24.13 -5.48 -1.15
CA LYS A 175 -24.41 -5.92 0.22
C LYS A 175 -23.22 -6.63 0.89
N ASP A 176 -22.26 -7.12 0.13
CA ASP A 176 -21.10 -7.85 0.66
C ASP A 176 -20.00 -6.90 1.15
N ILE A 177 -19.98 -5.66 0.66
CA ILE A 177 -19.02 -4.63 1.08
C ILE A 177 -19.09 -4.36 2.59
N PRO A 178 -20.24 -4.02 3.19
CA PRO A 178 -20.30 -3.75 4.63
C PRO A 178 -19.96 -5.00 5.47
N ILE A 179 -20.29 -6.19 4.99
CA ILE A 179 -19.95 -7.45 5.67
C ILE A 179 -18.44 -7.63 5.69
N LEU A 180 -17.79 -7.51 4.54
CA LEU A 180 -16.35 -7.66 4.44
C LEU A 180 -15.61 -6.53 5.18
N ALA A 181 -16.11 -5.30 5.12
CA ALA A 181 -15.56 -4.18 5.88
C ALA A 181 -15.57 -4.43 7.39
N HIS A 182 -16.65 -5.01 7.91
CA HIS A 182 -16.76 -5.37 9.32
C HIS A 182 -15.72 -6.43 9.71
N GLU A 183 -15.62 -7.51 8.94
CA GLU A 183 -14.63 -8.58 9.19
C GLU A 183 -13.18 -8.07 9.13
N VAL A 184 -12.88 -7.17 8.16
CA VAL A 184 -11.57 -6.53 8.08
C VAL A 184 -11.30 -5.65 9.30
N ALA A 185 -12.31 -4.91 9.78
CA ALA A 185 -12.19 -4.07 10.97
C ALA A 185 -11.97 -4.92 12.23
N GLU A 186 -12.73 -6.00 12.43
CA GLU A 186 -12.53 -6.94 13.54
C GLU A 186 -11.13 -7.54 13.52
N PHE A 187 -10.67 -8.01 12.35
CA PHE A 187 -9.32 -8.52 12.19
C PHE A 187 -8.27 -7.45 12.49
N ALA A 188 -8.41 -6.25 11.93
CA ALA A 188 -7.44 -5.19 12.12
C ALA A 188 -7.37 -4.68 13.56
N THR A 189 -8.48 -4.60 14.27
CA THR A 189 -8.53 -4.14 15.66
C THR A 189 -7.99 -5.16 16.67
N SER A 190 -7.84 -6.42 16.28
CA SER A 190 -7.19 -7.44 17.12
C SER A 190 -5.68 -7.24 17.30
N PHE A 191 -5.08 -6.33 16.51
CA PHE A 191 -3.66 -6.01 16.59
C PHE A 191 -3.44 -4.63 17.24
N PRO A 192 -2.35 -4.44 18.01
CA PRO A 192 -2.08 -3.19 18.69
C PRO A 192 -1.77 -2.04 17.70
N MET A 193 -1.96 -0.80 18.15
CA MET A 193 -1.44 0.39 17.51
C MET A 193 -0.13 0.80 18.18
N PRO A 194 1.02 0.71 17.49
CA PRO A 194 2.30 1.07 18.08
C PRO A 194 2.33 2.53 18.56
N GLY A 195 2.81 2.74 19.78
CA GLY A 195 2.91 4.07 20.36
C GLY A 195 1.58 4.72 20.77
N PHE A 196 0.47 3.98 20.72
CA PHE A 196 -0.83 4.48 21.08
C PHE A 196 -1.64 3.42 21.86
N ASP A 197 -2.17 3.82 23.01
CA ASP A 197 -3.06 2.98 23.81
C ASP A 197 -4.52 3.39 23.58
N THR A 198 -5.29 2.48 22.97
CA THR A 198 -6.71 2.72 22.66
C THR A 198 -7.57 2.92 23.89
N GLU A 199 -7.16 2.36 25.06
CA GLU A 199 -7.89 2.55 26.32
C GLU A 199 -7.81 4.00 26.83
N THR A 200 -6.81 4.75 26.42
CA THR A 200 -6.64 6.16 26.78
C THR A 200 -7.40 7.13 25.86
N MET A 201 -8.09 6.63 24.84
CA MET A 201 -8.87 7.47 23.93
C MET A 201 -9.97 8.21 24.66
N LYS A 202 -10.02 9.55 24.43
CA LYS A 202 -11.07 10.42 24.96
C LYS A 202 -12.43 10.16 24.31
N TYR A 203 -12.43 9.78 23.02
CA TYR A 203 -13.62 9.46 22.24
C TYR A 203 -13.47 8.06 21.66
N LYS A 204 -14.23 7.10 22.18
CA LYS A 204 -14.14 5.68 21.81
C LYS A 204 -15.12 5.28 20.70
N ASP A 205 -16.13 6.10 20.42
CA ASP A 205 -17.27 5.80 19.55
C ASP A 205 -17.27 6.70 18.26
N LEU A 206 -16.12 6.75 17.57
CA LEU A 206 -16.03 7.44 16.27
C LEU A 206 -16.22 6.47 15.11
#